data_d486c9dbd5e6446b3a5f1f2cd78acb1e
#
_entry.id   d486c9dbd5e6446b3a5f1f2cd78acb1e
#
_cell.length_a   1.000
_cell.length_b   1.000
_cell.length_c   1.000
_cell.angle_alpha   90.00
_cell.angle_beta   90.00
_cell.angle_gamma   90.00
#
_symmetry.space_group_name_H-M   'P 1'
#
loop_
_entity.id
_entity.type
_entity.pdbx_description
1 polymer ?
#
loop_
_entity_poly.entity_id
_entity_poly.type
_entity_poly.pdbx_seq_one_letter_code
_entity_poly.pdbx_strand_id
1 'polypeptide(L)' 'IKSPIIGTFYRRPSPDKPIFAEVGQTINEGDVLCIIEAMKLFNEIESEVSGKIVKILVDDSSPVEFDQPLFLVDPS' A
#
# COMPACT_ATOMS: atom_id res chain seq x y z
N ILE A 1 5.23 6.79 -1.25
CA ILE A 1 4.72 5.69 -2.09
C ILE A 1 3.36 6.07 -2.65
N LYS A 2 3.23 6.02 -3.96
CA LYS A 2 2.04 6.45 -4.67
C LYS A 2 1.41 5.28 -5.43
N SER A 3 0.10 5.40 -5.70
CA SER A 3 -0.60 4.37 -6.45
C SER A 3 -0.22 4.43 -7.94
N PRO A 4 0.20 3.30 -8.53
CA PRO A 4 0.53 3.26 -9.95
C PRO A 4 -0.69 3.15 -10.86
N ILE A 5 -1.89 3.02 -10.29
CA ILE A 5 -3.10 2.77 -11.05
C ILE A 5 -4.33 3.26 -10.26
N ILE A 6 -5.38 3.65 -10.98
CA ILE A 6 -6.67 3.94 -10.37
C ILE A 6 -7.33 2.63 -9.94
N GLY A 7 -7.95 2.61 -8.77
CA GLY A 7 -8.63 1.40 -8.28
C GLY A 7 -9.06 1.54 -6.84
N THR A 8 -9.24 0.40 -6.17
CA THR A 8 -9.62 0.32 -4.76
C THR A 8 -8.45 -0.19 -3.94
N PHE A 9 -8.14 0.53 -2.86
CA PHE A 9 -7.01 0.23 -1.98
C PHE A 9 -7.41 -0.77 -0.91
N TYR A 10 -6.63 -1.84 -0.76
CA TYR A 10 -6.82 -2.83 0.29
C TYR A 10 -5.49 -3.02 1.04
N ARG A 11 -5.58 -3.06 2.37
CA ARG A 11 -4.40 -3.26 3.22
C ARG A 11 -4.05 -4.73 3.42
N ARG A 12 -4.93 -5.62 3.01
CA ARG A 12 -4.76 -7.07 3.17
C ARG A 12 -5.32 -7.81 1.96
N PRO A 13 -4.87 -9.05 1.71
CA PRO A 13 -5.35 -9.80 0.54
C PRO A 13 -6.80 -10.26 0.66
N SER A 14 -7.27 -10.45 1.89
CA SER A 14 -8.67 -10.80 2.17
C SER A 14 -8.98 -10.47 3.62
N PRO A 15 -10.27 -10.37 4.02
CA PRO A 15 -10.64 -9.98 5.38
C PRO A 15 -10.10 -10.89 6.48
N ASP A 16 -9.80 -12.15 6.18
CA ASP A 16 -9.29 -13.12 7.15
C ASP A 16 -7.77 -13.20 7.20
N LYS A 17 -7.07 -12.36 6.44
CA LYS A 17 -5.61 -12.33 6.41
C LYS A 17 -5.09 -11.08 7.13
N PRO A 18 -3.86 -11.13 7.65
CA PRO A 18 -3.28 -9.95 8.29
C PRO A 18 -2.96 -8.86 7.26
N ILE A 19 -2.91 -7.62 7.74
CA ILE A 19 -2.50 -6.50 6.88
C ILE A 19 -1.02 -6.64 6.51
N PHE A 20 -0.66 -6.12 5.33
CA PHE A 20 0.71 -6.21 4.84
C PHE A 20 1.67 -5.30 5.60
N ALA A 21 1.21 -4.10 5.96
CA ALA A 21 2.09 -3.09 6.52
C ALA A 21 1.36 -2.20 7.51
N GLU A 22 2.05 -1.79 8.58
CA GLU A 22 1.50 -0.95 9.64
C GLU A 22 2.41 0.25 9.89
N VAL A 23 1.84 1.30 10.46
CA VAL A 23 2.60 2.47 10.91
C VAL A 23 3.65 2.02 11.93
N GLY A 24 4.88 2.47 11.77
CA GLY A 24 5.99 2.11 12.63
C GLY A 24 6.79 0.91 12.17
N GLN A 25 6.30 0.20 11.16
CA GLN A 25 6.99 -0.97 10.63
C GLN A 25 8.12 -0.56 9.70
N THR A 26 9.24 -1.25 9.79
CA THR A 26 10.34 -1.10 8.84
C THR A 26 10.05 -1.97 7.62
N ILE A 27 10.19 -1.38 6.44
CA ILE A 27 9.97 -2.08 5.16
C ILE A 27 11.25 -2.06 4.34
N ASN A 28 11.37 -3.04 3.46
CA ASN A 28 12.48 -3.15 2.52
C ASN A 28 11.96 -3.04 1.09
N GLU A 29 12.83 -2.64 0.18
CA GLU A 29 12.51 -2.62 -1.24
C GLU A 29 12.03 -4.00 -1.67
N GLY A 30 10.91 -4.05 -2.38
CA GLY A 30 10.28 -5.30 -2.82
C GLY A 30 9.20 -5.84 -1.89
N ASP A 31 9.08 -5.31 -0.67
CA ASP A 31 8.01 -5.75 0.25
C ASP A 31 6.65 -5.33 -0.29
N VAL A 32 5.66 -6.24 -0.22
CA VAL A 32 4.29 -5.90 -0.59
C VAL A 32 3.66 -5.06 0.50
N LEU A 33 3.12 -3.91 0.13
CA LEU A 33 2.54 -2.95 1.08
C LEU A 33 1.03 -2.94 1.07
N CYS A 34 0.42 -3.21 -0.07
CA CYS A 34 -1.03 -3.16 -0.24
C CYS A 34 -1.42 -3.80 -1.55
N ILE A 35 -2.73 -3.86 -1.78
CA ILE A 35 -3.30 -4.31 -3.05
C ILE A 35 -4.18 -3.20 -3.60
N ILE A 36 -4.08 -2.97 -4.91
CA ILE A 36 -4.99 -2.08 -5.62
C ILE A 36 -5.79 -2.94 -6.59
N GLU A 37 -7.09 -3.01 -6.38
CA GLU A 37 -7.99 -3.72 -7.29
C GLU A 37 -8.42 -2.79 -8.42
N ALA A 38 -8.19 -3.20 -9.65
CA ALA A 38 -8.61 -2.47 -10.84
C ALA A 38 -9.11 -3.48 -11.87
N MET A 39 -10.32 -3.28 -12.37
CA MET A 39 -10.91 -4.15 -13.42
C MET A 39 -10.89 -5.64 -13.04
N LYS A 40 -11.22 -5.95 -11.78
CA LYS A 40 -11.25 -7.30 -11.21
C LYS A 40 -9.87 -7.95 -11.10
N LEU A 41 -8.81 -7.19 -11.27
CA LEU A 41 -7.43 -7.64 -11.07
C LEU A 41 -6.90 -7.06 -9.78
N PHE A 42 -6.27 -7.91 -8.97
CA PHE A 42 -5.70 -7.52 -7.69
C PHE A 42 -4.20 -7.34 -7.87
N ASN A 43 -3.75 -6.09 -7.89
CA ASN A 43 -2.36 -5.75 -8.13
C ASN A 43 -1.64 -5.55 -6.80
N GLU A 44 -0.63 -6.37 -6.52
CA GLU A 44 0.21 -6.19 -5.34
C GLU A 44 1.16 -5.04 -5.57
N ILE A 45 1.18 -4.10 -4.63
CA ILE A 45 2.02 -2.92 -4.73
C ILE A 45 3.23 -3.12 -3.82
N GLU A 46 4.41 -3.18 -4.43
CA GLU A 46 5.66 -3.40 -3.72
C GLU A 46 6.34 -2.07 -3.44
N SER A 47 7.07 -2.02 -2.31
CA SER A 47 7.84 -0.83 -1.98
C SER A 47 9.03 -0.68 -2.91
N GLU A 48 9.26 0.54 -3.39
CA GLU A 48 10.44 0.89 -4.18
C GLU A 48 11.56 1.42 -3.30
N VAL A 49 11.31 1.55 -2.00
CA VAL A 49 12.27 2.12 -1.06
C VAL A 49 12.30 1.29 0.23
N SER A 50 13.40 1.42 0.96
CA SER A 50 13.52 0.87 2.31
C SER A 50 13.38 2.01 3.31
N GLY A 51 12.75 1.73 4.45
CA GLY A 51 12.57 2.74 5.47
C GLY A 51 11.47 2.35 6.45
N LYS A 52 10.96 3.34 7.19
CA LYS A 52 9.93 3.13 8.19
C LYS A 52 8.64 3.82 7.77
N ILE A 53 7.52 3.11 7.85
CA ILE A 53 6.23 3.70 7.56
C ILE A 53 5.85 4.65 8.69
N VAL A 54 5.69 5.93 8.36
CA VAL A 54 5.31 6.96 9.34
C VAL A 54 3.82 7.24 9.32
N LYS A 55 3.18 7.07 8.16
CA LYS A 55 1.74 7.31 8.04
C LYS A 55 1.16 6.53 6.87
N ILE A 56 -0.06 6.05 7.04
CA ILE A 56 -0.85 5.46 5.97
C ILE A 56 -1.93 6.49 5.61
N LEU A 57 -1.94 6.92 4.36
CA LEU A 57 -2.70 8.08 3.93
C LEU A 57 -4.09 7.76 3.40
N VAL A 58 -4.42 6.47 3.27
CA VAL A 58 -5.69 6.01 2.71
C VAL A 58 -6.27 4.93 3.62
N ASP A 59 -7.59 4.96 3.79
CA ASP A 59 -8.28 3.93 4.56
C ASP A 59 -8.47 2.66 3.72
N ASP A 60 -8.56 1.52 4.40
CA ASP A 60 -8.84 0.24 3.77
C ASP A 60 -10.16 0.31 2.99
N SER A 61 -10.20 -0.31 1.83
CA SER A 61 -11.38 -0.36 0.95
C SER A 61 -11.80 1.00 0.38
N SER A 62 -10.88 1.96 0.30
CA SER A 62 -11.16 3.27 -0.27
C SER A 62 -10.75 3.35 -1.73
N PRO A 63 -11.45 4.15 -2.54
CA PRO A 63 -11.01 4.38 -3.91
C PRO A 63 -9.75 5.25 -3.93
N VAL A 64 -8.85 4.96 -4.84
CA VAL A 64 -7.64 5.76 -5.05
C VAL A 64 -7.47 6.05 -6.53
N GLU A 65 -6.80 7.16 -6.83
CA GLU A 65 -6.53 7.57 -8.18
C GLU A 65 -5.06 7.31 -8.53
N PHE A 66 -4.77 7.37 -9.82
CA PHE A 66 -3.38 7.27 -10.30
C PHE A 66 -2.52 8.34 -9.62
N ASP A 67 -1.37 7.91 -9.16
CA ASP A 67 -0.36 8.78 -8.51
C ASP A 67 -0.78 9.37 -7.17
N GLN A 68 -1.89 8.88 -6.59
CA GLN A 68 -2.31 9.32 -5.26
C GLN A 68 -1.36 8.79 -4.19
N PRO A 69 -0.90 9.63 -3.25
CA PRO A 69 -0.05 9.16 -2.16
C PRO A 69 -0.78 8.14 -1.27
N LEU A 70 -0.12 7.02 -1.00
CA LEU A 70 -0.66 5.92 -0.18
C LEU A 70 0.02 5.82 1.18
N PHE A 71 1.34 5.91 1.19
CA PHE A 71 2.15 5.77 2.40
C PHE A 71 3.18 6.88 2.47
N LEU A 72 3.42 7.34 3.69
CA LEU A 72 4.53 8.24 3.97
C LEU A 72 5.63 7.42 4.64
N VAL A 73 6.80 7.37 4.03
CA VAL A 73 7.93 6.55 4.46
C VAL A 73 9.12 7.43 4.79
N ASP A 74 9.73 7.17 5.95
CA ASP A 74 11.00 7.79 6.33
C ASP A 74 12.12 6.89 5.81
N PRO A 75 12.91 7.36 4.83
CA PRO A 75 13.90 6.51 4.18
C PRO A 75 15.21 6.33 4.97
N SER A 76 15.26 6.79 6.19
CA SER A 76 16.48 6.75 7.00
C SER A 76 17.08 5.36 7.20
#